data_219dbaaec600012e5519e518f1e1f621
#
_entry.id   219dbaaec600012e5519e518f1e1f621
#
_cell.length_a   1.000
_cell.length_b   1.000
_cell.length_c   1.000
_cell.angle_alpha   90.00
_cell.angle_beta   90.00
_cell.angle_gamma   90.00
#
_symmetry.space_group_name_H-M   'P 1'
#
loop_
_entity.id
_entity.type
_entity.pdbx_description
1 polymer ?
#
loop_
_entity_poly.entity_id
_entity_poly.type
_entity_poly.pdbx_seq_one_letter_code
_entity_poly.pdbx_strand_id
1 'polypeptide(L)'
;LGLVGSEMCIRDSIHEKLTRQITLTMPECDENCEVAYAISTAFIERIPAIQELLLKDLSANFEGDPAAYSKEEVLLSYPGMFAIFIYRIAHELYENKVAMIPRMMSEYAHSQTGIDINPGAKIGEYFFIDHGTGVVVGETTIIGDNVKLYQGATLGALSPAGMATNPNVRRHPKVGNNVVIYANSTLRGGATEIGDNVIVGGNAFLTSSVEPDTIVS
;
A
#
# COMPACT_ATOMS: atom_id res chain seq x y z
N LEU A 1 -0.06 2.65 -36.27
CA LEU A 1 -0.06 1.15 -36.34
C LEU A 1 1.10 0.52 -35.53
N GLY A 2 2.24 1.21 -35.35
CA GLY A 2 3.41 0.66 -34.60
C GLY A 2 3.23 0.64 -33.07
N LEU A 3 2.56 1.63 -32.48
CA LEU A 3 2.38 1.72 -31.03
C LEU A 3 1.44 0.64 -30.47
N VAL A 4 0.32 0.38 -31.13
CA VAL A 4 -0.65 -0.64 -30.71
C VAL A 4 -0.04 -2.05 -30.72
N GLY A 5 0.82 -2.35 -31.69
CA GLY A 5 1.53 -3.64 -31.75
C GLY A 5 2.55 -3.81 -30.63
N SER A 6 3.25 -2.73 -30.22
CA SER A 6 4.22 -2.77 -29.13
C SER A 6 3.55 -2.90 -27.76
N GLU A 7 2.41 -2.24 -27.54
CA GLU A 7 1.63 -2.37 -26.30
C GLU A 7 1.07 -3.78 -26.09
N MET A 8 0.53 -4.40 -27.15
CA MET A 8 0.10 -5.80 -27.12
C MET A 8 1.26 -6.73 -26.75
N CYS A 9 2.41 -6.59 -27.39
CA CYS A 9 3.59 -7.41 -27.09
C CYS A 9 4.06 -7.25 -25.63
N ILE A 10 3.99 -6.04 -25.08
CA ILE A 10 4.36 -5.78 -23.68
C ILE A 10 3.36 -6.46 -22.74
N ARG A 11 2.06 -6.29 -22.99
CA ARG A 11 1.01 -6.95 -22.18
C ARG A 11 1.17 -8.47 -22.18
N ASP A 12 1.36 -9.07 -23.35
CA ASP A 12 1.52 -10.51 -23.51
C ASP A 12 2.77 -11.01 -22.75
N SER A 13 3.88 -10.27 -22.85
CA SER A 13 5.12 -10.58 -22.14
C SER A 13 4.96 -10.48 -20.62
N ILE A 14 4.24 -9.46 -20.11
CA ILE A 14 3.95 -9.33 -18.68
C ILE A 14 3.06 -10.49 -18.24
N HIS A 15 2.00 -10.78 -18.97
CA HIS A 15 1.08 -11.87 -18.67
C HIS A 15 1.80 -13.22 -18.57
N GLU A 16 2.60 -13.58 -19.58
CA GLU A 16 3.36 -14.82 -19.60
C GLU A 16 4.32 -14.94 -18.41
N LYS A 17 5.11 -13.87 -18.17
CA LYS A 17 6.07 -13.85 -17.05
C LYS A 17 5.38 -13.91 -15.70
N LEU A 18 4.28 -13.17 -15.52
CA LEU A 18 3.53 -13.17 -14.27
C LEU A 18 2.88 -14.54 -14.03
N THR A 19 2.26 -15.14 -15.03
CA THR A 19 1.70 -16.49 -14.96
C THR A 19 2.75 -17.48 -14.48
N ARG A 20 3.94 -17.46 -15.11
CA ARG A 20 5.06 -18.34 -14.71
C ARG A 20 5.50 -18.11 -13.27
N GLN A 21 5.62 -16.86 -12.82
CA GLN A 21 6.02 -16.58 -11.43
C GLN A 21 4.96 -17.03 -10.43
N ILE A 22 3.67 -16.80 -10.71
CA ILE A 22 2.57 -17.27 -9.86
C ILE A 22 2.59 -18.80 -9.77
N THR A 23 2.71 -19.50 -10.89
CA THR A 23 2.82 -20.98 -10.93
C THR A 23 3.93 -21.49 -10.01
N LEU A 24 5.11 -20.87 -10.05
CA LEU A 24 6.25 -21.27 -9.20
C LEU A 24 6.01 -21.07 -7.70
N THR A 25 5.10 -20.21 -7.30
CA THR A 25 4.80 -19.92 -5.89
C THR A 25 3.57 -20.63 -5.36
N MET A 26 2.82 -21.33 -6.22
CA MET A 26 1.62 -22.09 -5.86
C MET A 26 1.94 -23.59 -5.85
N PRO A 27 2.04 -24.25 -4.68
CA PRO A 27 2.47 -25.66 -4.58
C PRO A 27 1.55 -26.66 -5.31
N GLU A 28 0.30 -26.27 -5.56
CA GLU A 28 -0.72 -27.09 -6.21
C GLU A 28 -0.77 -26.91 -7.74
N CYS A 29 0.09 -26.01 -8.27
CA CYS A 29 0.13 -25.70 -9.70
C CYS A 29 1.21 -26.54 -10.43
N ASP A 30 0.83 -27.13 -11.55
CA ASP A 30 1.74 -27.65 -12.57
C ASP A 30 2.07 -26.59 -13.64
N GLU A 31 2.83 -26.97 -14.68
CA GLU A 31 3.27 -26.03 -15.74
C GLU A 31 2.12 -25.40 -16.53
N ASN A 32 0.91 -25.95 -16.49
CA ASN A 32 -0.28 -25.48 -17.18
C ASN A 32 -1.38 -25.01 -16.20
N CYS A 33 -0.99 -24.39 -15.10
CA CYS A 33 -1.91 -23.99 -14.04
C CYS A 33 -2.95 -22.95 -14.51
N GLU A 34 -4.18 -23.40 -14.75
CA GLU A 34 -5.29 -22.53 -15.18
C GLU A 34 -5.57 -21.42 -14.15
N VAL A 35 -5.35 -21.69 -12.86
CA VAL A 35 -5.53 -20.70 -11.79
C VAL A 35 -4.51 -19.58 -11.92
N ALA A 36 -3.22 -19.89 -12.13
CA ALA A 36 -2.19 -18.88 -12.32
C ALA A 36 -2.45 -18.03 -13.57
N TYR A 37 -2.92 -18.66 -14.66
CA TYR A 37 -3.32 -17.97 -15.87
C TYR A 37 -4.50 -17.02 -15.63
N ALA A 38 -5.54 -17.48 -14.94
CA ALA A 38 -6.71 -16.67 -14.62
C ALA A 38 -6.35 -15.46 -13.72
N ILE A 39 -5.50 -15.65 -12.69
CA ILE A 39 -5.03 -14.57 -11.82
C ILE A 39 -4.23 -13.55 -12.63
N SER A 40 -3.32 -14.00 -13.49
CA SER A 40 -2.52 -13.11 -14.34
C SER A 40 -3.39 -12.31 -15.31
N THR A 41 -4.42 -12.94 -15.91
CA THR A 41 -5.39 -12.27 -16.76
C THR A 41 -6.16 -11.19 -15.99
N ALA A 42 -6.72 -11.54 -14.82
CA ALA A 42 -7.44 -10.60 -13.96
C ALA A 42 -6.55 -9.42 -13.55
N PHE A 43 -5.28 -9.67 -13.21
CA PHE A 43 -4.32 -8.62 -12.89
C PHE A 43 -4.11 -7.65 -14.08
N ILE A 44 -3.91 -8.17 -15.28
CA ILE A 44 -3.76 -7.34 -16.50
C ILE A 44 -4.99 -6.45 -16.74
N GLU A 45 -6.17 -6.98 -16.52
CA GLU A 45 -7.43 -6.23 -16.65
C GLU A 45 -7.57 -5.12 -15.60
N ARG A 46 -6.92 -5.28 -14.45
CA ARG A 46 -6.91 -4.30 -13.36
C ARG A 46 -5.90 -3.17 -13.54
N ILE A 47 -4.92 -3.30 -14.44
CA ILE A 47 -3.87 -2.27 -14.65
C ILE A 47 -4.44 -0.86 -14.86
N PRO A 48 -5.49 -0.63 -15.68
CA PRO A 48 -6.04 0.72 -15.83
C PRO A 48 -6.56 1.31 -14.51
N ALA A 49 -7.24 0.52 -13.67
CA ALA A 49 -7.73 0.99 -12.38
C ALA A 49 -6.60 1.25 -11.38
N ILE A 50 -5.54 0.42 -11.38
CA ILE A 50 -4.33 0.67 -10.59
C ILE A 50 -3.67 1.97 -11.04
N GLN A 51 -3.59 2.23 -12.33
CA GLN A 51 -3.05 3.47 -12.88
C GLN A 51 -3.86 4.70 -12.44
N GLU A 52 -5.18 4.64 -12.44
CA GLU A 52 -6.04 5.72 -11.94
C GLU A 52 -5.77 6.04 -10.46
N LEU A 53 -5.64 5.01 -9.62
CA LEU A 53 -5.27 5.17 -8.20
C LEU A 53 -3.89 5.83 -8.06
N LEU A 54 -2.90 5.37 -8.82
CA LEU A 54 -1.55 5.93 -8.81
C LEU A 54 -1.50 7.39 -9.26
N LEU A 55 -2.33 7.79 -10.22
CA LEU A 55 -2.42 9.19 -10.65
C LEU A 55 -3.03 10.08 -9.56
N LYS A 56 -3.98 9.56 -8.78
CA LYS A 56 -4.53 10.25 -7.60
C LYS A 56 -3.48 10.38 -6.49
N ASP A 57 -2.76 9.29 -6.20
CA ASP A 57 -1.68 9.31 -5.22
C ASP A 57 -0.55 10.26 -5.64
N LEU A 58 -0.18 10.29 -6.92
CA LEU A 58 0.79 11.22 -7.48
C LEU A 58 0.34 12.67 -7.32
N SER A 59 -0.94 12.97 -7.55
CA SER A 59 -1.48 14.32 -7.33
C SER A 59 -1.41 14.70 -5.86
N ALA A 60 -1.77 13.80 -4.94
CA ALA A 60 -1.68 14.05 -3.50
C ALA A 60 -0.23 14.30 -3.03
N ASN A 61 0.74 13.53 -3.57
CA ASN A 61 2.15 13.71 -3.24
C ASN A 61 2.71 15.03 -3.81
N PHE A 62 2.30 15.43 -5.00
CA PHE A 62 2.71 16.71 -5.59
C PHE A 62 2.08 17.92 -4.87
N GLU A 63 0.78 17.87 -4.57
CA GLU A 63 0.06 18.95 -3.90
C GLU A 63 0.40 19.03 -2.40
N GLY A 64 0.82 17.93 -1.80
CA GLY A 64 1.14 17.83 -0.39
C GLY A 64 2.52 18.33 -0.01
N ASP A 65 3.46 18.40 -0.95
CA ASP A 65 4.82 18.90 -0.75
C ASP A 65 5.07 20.23 -1.48
N PRO A 66 5.13 21.35 -0.74
CA PRO A 66 5.43 22.67 -1.35
C PRO A 66 6.80 22.74 -2.03
N ALA A 67 7.71 21.82 -1.77
CA ALA A 67 9.04 21.76 -2.37
C ALA A 67 9.09 21.02 -3.71
N ALA A 68 8.01 20.33 -4.09
CA ALA A 68 7.94 19.59 -5.36
C ALA A 68 7.83 20.55 -6.57
N TYR A 69 8.73 20.39 -7.54
CA TYR A 69 8.72 21.22 -8.75
C TYR A 69 7.76 20.70 -9.83
N SER A 70 7.60 19.38 -9.94
CA SER A 70 6.71 18.77 -10.94
C SER A 70 6.23 17.39 -10.52
N LYS A 71 5.16 16.89 -11.14
CA LYS A 71 4.68 15.53 -10.95
C LYS A 71 5.69 14.49 -11.43
N GLU A 72 6.46 14.80 -12.46
CA GLU A 72 7.52 13.94 -12.98
C GLU A 72 8.65 13.78 -11.96
N GLU A 73 9.04 14.84 -11.27
CA GLU A 73 10.01 14.77 -10.17
C GLU A 73 9.53 13.85 -9.05
N VAL A 74 8.28 14.04 -8.60
CA VAL A 74 7.67 13.20 -7.57
C VAL A 74 7.65 11.73 -7.99
N LEU A 75 7.21 11.46 -9.22
CA LEU A 75 7.12 10.10 -9.75
C LEU A 75 8.47 9.39 -9.82
N LEU A 76 9.53 10.11 -10.20
CA LEU A 76 10.83 9.51 -10.51
C LEU A 76 11.80 9.51 -9.32
N SER A 77 11.57 10.34 -8.29
CA SER A 77 12.56 10.54 -7.23
C SER A 77 12.03 10.36 -5.80
N TYR A 78 10.72 10.42 -5.56
CA TYR A 78 10.18 10.36 -4.21
C TYR A 78 10.06 8.92 -3.70
N PRO A 79 10.71 8.58 -2.58
CA PRO A 79 10.63 7.23 -2.00
C PRO A 79 9.20 6.87 -1.57
N GLY A 80 8.41 7.84 -1.09
CA GLY A 80 6.99 7.65 -0.76
C GLY A 80 6.19 7.18 -1.97
N MET A 81 6.33 7.86 -3.12
CA MET A 81 5.64 7.48 -4.35
C MET A 81 6.07 6.10 -4.86
N PHE A 82 7.36 5.77 -4.78
CA PHE A 82 7.85 4.46 -5.16
C PHE A 82 7.27 3.34 -4.27
N ALA A 83 7.22 3.54 -2.95
CA ALA A 83 6.63 2.56 -2.03
C ALA A 83 5.13 2.37 -2.29
N ILE A 84 4.38 3.46 -2.53
CA ILE A 84 2.95 3.43 -2.88
C ILE A 84 2.76 2.67 -4.21
N PHE A 85 3.59 2.94 -5.22
CA PHE A 85 3.53 2.25 -6.51
C PHE A 85 3.66 0.73 -6.35
N ILE A 86 4.68 0.27 -5.64
CA ILE A 86 4.88 -1.17 -5.39
C ILE A 86 3.73 -1.75 -4.56
N TYR A 87 3.26 -1.02 -3.54
CA TYR A 87 2.14 -1.45 -2.71
C TYR A 87 0.86 -1.66 -3.54
N ARG A 88 0.47 -0.71 -4.39
CA ARG A 88 -0.77 -0.83 -5.21
C ARG A 88 -0.75 -2.09 -6.07
N ILE A 89 0.38 -2.42 -6.66
CA ILE A 89 0.56 -3.64 -7.47
C ILE A 89 0.54 -4.89 -6.59
N ALA A 90 1.29 -4.88 -5.49
CA ALA A 90 1.38 -6.01 -4.56
C ALA A 90 0.03 -6.33 -3.90
N HIS A 91 -0.75 -5.30 -3.57
CA HIS A 91 -2.09 -5.44 -2.99
C HIS A 91 -3.06 -6.18 -3.93
N GLU A 92 -3.04 -5.88 -5.23
CA GLU A 92 -3.88 -6.56 -6.21
C GLU A 92 -3.55 -8.07 -6.28
N LEU A 93 -2.28 -8.43 -6.23
CA LEU A 93 -1.85 -9.82 -6.18
C LEU A 93 -2.20 -10.49 -4.84
N TYR A 94 -2.11 -9.74 -3.74
CA TYR A 94 -2.49 -10.22 -2.41
C TYR A 94 -3.98 -10.55 -2.32
N GLU A 95 -4.85 -9.68 -2.84
CA GLU A 95 -6.30 -9.91 -2.87
C GLU A 95 -6.65 -11.16 -3.71
N ASN A 96 -5.88 -11.43 -4.76
CA ASN A 96 -5.97 -12.65 -5.57
C ASN A 96 -5.30 -13.88 -4.93
N LYS A 97 -4.88 -13.80 -3.65
CA LYS A 97 -4.30 -14.89 -2.88
C LYS A 97 -3.00 -15.47 -3.45
N VAL A 98 -2.28 -14.69 -4.22
CA VAL A 98 -0.94 -15.09 -4.70
C VAL A 98 -0.01 -15.22 -3.51
N ALA A 99 0.61 -16.40 -3.39
CA ALA A 99 1.55 -16.67 -2.31
C ALA A 99 2.90 -15.97 -2.55
N MET A 100 3.56 -15.54 -1.49
CA MET A 100 4.93 -15.03 -1.44
C MET A 100 5.20 -13.75 -2.24
N ILE A 101 4.81 -13.66 -3.52
CA ILE A 101 5.13 -12.54 -4.43
C ILE A 101 4.73 -11.19 -3.84
N PRO A 102 3.50 -10.97 -3.34
CA PRO A 102 3.13 -9.68 -2.73
C PRO A 102 4.05 -9.28 -1.58
N ARG A 103 4.43 -10.24 -0.73
CA ARG A 103 5.35 -9.96 0.38
C ARG A 103 6.76 -9.68 -0.11
N MET A 104 7.27 -10.41 -1.09
CA MET A 104 8.58 -10.13 -1.69
C MET A 104 8.63 -8.73 -2.30
N MET A 105 7.55 -8.28 -2.94
CA MET A 105 7.44 -6.93 -3.50
C MET A 105 7.47 -5.87 -2.40
N SER A 106 6.72 -6.05 -1.30
CA SER A 106 6.73 -5.09 -0.20
C SER A 106 8.09 -5.02 0.49
N GLU A 107 8.77 -6.14 0.69
CA GLU A 107 10.14 -6.15 1.24
C GLU A 107 11.16 -5.52 0.31
N TYR A 108 10.97 -5.66 -1.00
CA TYR A 108 11.80 -4.95 -1.97
C TYR A 108 11.63 -3.42 -1.83
N ALA A 109 10.38 -2.93 -1.80
CA ALA A 109 10.11 -1.51 -1.59
C ALA A 109 10.68 -1.01 -0.25
N HIS A 110 10.48 -1.78 0.82
CA HIS A 110 11.04 -1.50 2.14
C HIS A 110 12.57 -1.38 2.12
N SER A 111 13.25 -2.30 1.46
CA SER A 111 14.73 -2.28 1.35
C SER A 111 15.26 -1.06 0.59
N GLN A 112 14.48 -0.51 -0.36
CA GLN A 112 14.88 0.64 -1.16
C GLN A 112 14.55 2.00 -0.51
N THR A 113 13.49 2.04 0.30
CA THR A 113 12.92 3.30 0.78
C THR A 113 12.91 3.46 2.30
N GLY A 114 13.05 2.36 3.04
CA GLY A 114 12.79 2.33 4.48
C GLY A 114 11.30 2.44 4.85
N ILE A 115 10.39 2.27 3.88
CA ILE A 115 8.92 2.33 4.05
C ILE A 115 8.37 0.91 3.96
N ASP A 116 7.77 0.41 5.04
CA ASP A 116 7.17 -0.93 5.13
C ASP A 116 5.65 -0.84 5.04
N ILE A 117 5.08 -1.12 3.87
CA ILE A 117 3.63 -1.23 3.67
C ILE A 117 3.29 -2.70 3.40
N ASN A 118 2.57 -3.34 4.32
CA ASN A 118 2.13 -4.71 4.10
C ASN A 118 1.08 -4.76 2.97
N PRO A 119 1.19 -5.68 2.00
CA PRO A 119 0.28 -5.76 0.87
C PRO A 119 -1.17 -6.07 1.26
N GLY A 120 -1.42 -6.59 2.46
CA GLY A 120 -2.77 -6.82 2.99
C GLY A 120 -3.49 -5.57 3.51
N ALA A 121 -2.78 -4.46 3.74
CA ALA A 121 -3.41 -3.21 4.13
C ALA A 121 -4.40 -2.72 3.06
N LYS A 122 -5.48 -2.05 3.49
CA LYS A 122 -6.47 -1.44 2.60
C LYS A 122 -6.32 0.07 2.66
N ILE A 123 -5.90 0.68 1.57
CA ILE A 123 -5.59 2.11 1.49
C ILE A 123 -6.45 2.76 0.41
N GLY A 124 -7.18 3.81 0.81
CA GLY A 124 -8.02 4.61 -0.07
C GLY A 124 -7.24 5.42 -1.11
N GLU A 125 -7.90 6.41 -1.67
CA GLU A 125 -7.36 7.25 -2.74
C GLU A 125 -6.57 8.47 -2.17
N TYR A 126 -5.76 9.11 -3.01
CA TYR A 126 -4.98 10.31 -2.66
C TYR A 126 -4.07 10.09 -1.44
N PHE A 127 -3.45 8.93 -1.36
CA PHE A 127 -2.55 8.60 -0.27
C PHE A 127 -1.19 9.30 -0.44
N PHE A 128 -0.73 9.92 0.65
CA PHE A 128 0.50 10.71 0.65
C PHE A 128 1.47 10.22 1.72
N ILE A 129 2.73 10.05 1.35
CA ILE A 129 3.83 9.78 2.28
C ILE A 129 4.94 10.78 2.02
N ASP A 130 5.23 11.62 3.03
CA ASP A 130 6.33 12.57 2.98
C ASP A 130 7.55 12.03 3.73
N HIS A 131 8.75 12.21 3.16
CA HIS A 131 10.02 11.67 3.59
C HIS A 131 10.02 10.14 3.71
N GLY A 132 9.14 9.58 4.46
CA GLY A 132 8.72 8.19 4.51
C GLY A 132 9.59 7.24 5.33
N THR A 133 10.88 7.49 5.51
CA THR A 133 11.78 6.58 6.23
C THR A 133 11.20 6.17 7.60
N GLY A 134 11.07 4.87 7.81
CA GLY A 134 10.53 4.31 9.06
C GLY A 134 9.01 4.30 9.16
N VAL A 135 8.27 4.62 8.10
CA VAL A 135 6.82 4.38 8.05
C VAL A 135 6.55 2.89 8.05
N VAL A 136 5.60 2.45 8.90
CA VAL A 136 5.16 1.04 8.98
C VAL A 136 3.65 0.98 8.92
N VAL A 137 3.10 0.26 7.94
CA VAL A 137 1.66 0.00 7.77
C VAL A 137 1.40 -1.50 7.83
N GLY A 138 0.77 -1.95 8.93
CA GLY A 138 0.53 -3.37 9.18
C GLY A 138 -0.60 -3.96 8.33
N GLU A 139 -0.61 -5.28 8.19
CA GLU A 139 -1.43 -6.09 7.28
C GLU A 139 -2.94 -5.78 7.31
N THR A 140 -3.53 -5.64 8.49
CA THR A 140 -4.98 -5.44 8.62
C THR A 140 -5.36 -3.97 8.84
N THR A 141 -4.45 -3.05 8.52
CA THR A 141 -4.70 -1.61 8.56
C THR A 141 -5.74 -1.23 7.50
N ILE A 142 -6.64 -0.33 7.87
CA ILE A 142 -7.59 0.30 6.94
C ILE A 142 -7.29 1.79 6.97
N ILE A 143 -7.05 2.39 5.82
CA ILE A 143 -6.78 3.82 5.65
C ILE A 143 -7.79 4.36 4.65
N GLY A 144 -8.47 5.44 5.01
CA GLY A 144 -9.42 6.14 4.14
C GLY A 144 -8.74 6.98 3.06
N ASP A 145 -9.49 7.89 2.47
CA ASP A 145 -9.02 8.78 1.40
C ASP A 145 -8.33 10.04 1.96
N ASN A 146 -7.41 10.62 1.17
CA ASN A 146 -6.68 11.84 1.52
C ASN A 146 -5.87 11.76 2.83
N VAL A 147 -5.32 10.61 3.15
CA VAL A 147 -4.53 10.42 4.37
C VAL A 147 -3.05 10.75 4.10
N LYS A 148 -2.44 11.49 5.04
CA LYS A 148 -1.03 11.89 4.97
C LYS A 148 -0.23 11.25 6.11
N LEU A 149 0.84 10.55 5.76
CA LEU A 149 1.80 9.98 6.70
C LEU A 149 3.16 10.67 6.54
N TYR A 150 3.76 11.00 7.67
CA TYR A 150 5.13 11.50 7.73
C TYR A 150 6.09 10.41 8.23
N GLN A 151 7.39 10.65 8.09
CA GLN A 151 8.44 9.70 8.47
C GLN A 151 8.25 9.12 9.88
N GLY A 152 8.54 7.83 10.05
CA GLY A 152 8.45 7.13 11.32
C GLY A 152 7.03 6.84 11.82
N ALA A 153 5.98 7.25 11.09
CA ALA A 153 4.60 6.92 11.45
C ALA A 153 4.38 5.40 11.43
N THR A 154 3.80 4.84 12.50
CA THR A 154 3.58 3.40 12.64
C THR A 154 2.11 3.09 12.91
N LEU A 155 1.52 2.26 12.05
CA LEU A 155 0.18 1.68 12.20
C LEU A 155 0.32 0.19 12.54
N GLY A 156 0.48 -0.12 13.84
CA GLY A 156 0.93 -1.41 14.34
C GLY A 156 -0.10 -2.21 15.14
N ALA A 157 0.18 -3.49 15.38
CA ALA A 157 -0.58 -4.33 16.31
C ALA A 157 -0.18 -4.04 17.78
N LEU A 158 -1.11 -4.21 18.73
CA LEU A 158 -0.83 -4.01 20.17
C LEU A 158 0.14 -5.06 20.71
N SER A 159 -0.03 -6.31 20.33
CA SER A 159 0.83 -7.41 20.76
C SER A 159 1.01 -8.43 19.64
N PRO A 160 2.24 -8.93 19.43
CA PRO A 160 2.46 -10.05 18.52
C PRO A 160 2.01 -11.40 19.10
N ALA A 161 1.91 -11.52 20.44
CA ALA A 161 1.59 -12.77 21.11
C ALA A 161 0.08 -13.08 21.07
N GLY A 162 -0.31 -14.23 20.52
CA GLY A 162 -1.67 -14.78 20.56
C GLY A 162 -2.62 -14.33 19.47
N MET A 163 -2.26 -13.37 18.61
CA MET A 163 -3.14 -12.87 17.53
C MET A 163 -2.87 -13.48 16.15
N ALA A 164 -1.80 -14.24 15.98
CA ALA A 164 -1.43 -14.88 14.71
C ALA A 164 -2.38 -16.05 14.32
N THR A 165 -3.27 -16.46 15.20
CA THR A 165 -4.10 -17.66 15.02
C THR A 165 -5.42 -17.42 14.29
N ASN A 166 -5.86 -16.16 14.12
CA ASN A 166 -7.08 -15.85 13.38
C ASN A 166 -6.82 -14.74 12.34
N PRO A 167 -6.64 -15.08 11.07
CA PRO A 167 -6.38 -14.10 10.01
C PRO A 167 -7.55 -13.15 9.75
N ASN A 168 -8.76 -13.47 10.23
CA ASN A 168 -9.95 -12.66 10.04
C ASN A 168 -10.14 -11.57 11.11
N VAL A 169 -9.25 -11.51 12.10
CA VAL A 169 -9.33 -10.48 13.16
C VAL A 169 -8.44 -9.29 12.80
N ARG A 170 -9.03 -8.11 12.72
CA ARG A 170 -8.28 -6.87 12.55
C ARG A 170 -7.35 -6.63 13.75
N ARG A 171 -6.06 -6.50 13.49
CA ARG A 171 -5.00 -6.32 14.51
C ARG A 171 -4.42 -4.91 14.49
N HIS A 172 -4.64 -4.16 13.42
CA HIS A 172 -4.06 -2.85 13.15
C HIS A 172 -5.15 -1.78 13.11
N PRO A 173 -4.81 -0.51 13.32
CA PRO A 173 -5.77 0.58 13.39
C PRO A 173 -6.58 0.74 12.09
N LYS A 174 -7.76 1.36 12.25
CA LYS A 174 -8.51 1.96 11.15
C LYS A 174 -8.34 3.48 11.22
N VAL A 175 -8.03 4.09 10.08
CA VAL A 175 -7.86 5.53 9.91
C VAL A 175 -8.92 6.01 8.93
N GLY A 176 -9.65 7.06 9.32
CA GLY A 176 -10.67 7.71 8.50
C GLY A 176 -10.10 8.52 7.35
N ASN A 177 -10.94 9.39 6.78
CA ASN A 177 -10.57 10.24 5.65
C ASN A 177 -9.94 11.56 6.12
N ASN A 178 -9.13 12.18 5.28
CA ASN A 178 -8.50 13.49 5.52
C ASN A 178 -7.65 13.54 6.80
N VAL A 179 -7.09 12.42 7.22
CA VAL A 179 -6.28 12.33 8.44
C VAL A 179 -4.83 12.65 8.15
N VAL A 180 -4.20 13.42 9.05
CA VAL A 180 -2.77 13.72 9.00
C VAL A 180 -2.08 13.08 10.19
N ILE A 181 -1.10 12.22 9.94
CA ILE A 181 -0.30 11.57 11.00
C ILE A 181 1.14 12.06 10.87
N TYR A 182 1.52 12.94 11.79
CA TYR A 182 2.85 13.53 11.82
C TYR A 182 3.95 12.57 12.28
N ALA A 183 5.17 13.02 12.12
CA ALA A 183 6.39 12.24 12.27
C ALA A 183 6.48 11.45 13.60
N ASN A 184 6.94 10.21 13.51
CA ASN A 184 7.22 9.30 14.63
C ASN A 184 5.99 8.96 15.49
N SER A 185 4.77 9.23 15.02
CA SER A 185 3.56 8.86 15.75
C SER A 185 3.30 7.37 15.61
N THR A 186 2.88 6.75 16.72
CA THR A 186 2.59 5.31 16.76
C THR A 186 1.14 5.07 17.16
N LEU A 187 0.36 4.48 16.25
CA LEU A 187 -1.03 4.09 16.45
C LEU A 187 -1.10 2.57 16.51
N ARG A 188 -1.68 2.00 17.56
CA ARG A 188 -1.67 0.55 17.75
C ARG A 188 -3.02 -0.03 18.14
N GLY A 189 -3.30 -1.22 17.59
CA GLY A 189 -4.42 -2.06 17.99
C GLY A 189 -5.58 -2.10 17.02
N GLY A 190 -6.17 -3.27 16.84
CA GLY A 190 -7.28 -3.48 15.92
C GLY A 190 -8.60 -2.84 16.35
N ALA A 191 -8.76 -2.49 17.63
CA ALA A 191 -9.91 -1.75 18.12
C ALA A 191 -9.75 -0.23 18.00
N THR A 192 -8.54 0.27 17.70
CA THR A 192 -8.24 1.69 17.54
C THR A 192 -8.80 2.20 16.21
N GLU A 193 -9.67 3.20 16.27
CA GLU A 193 -10.22 3.90 15.13
C GLU A 193 -9.96 5.40 15.25
N ILE A 194 -9.36 5.96 14.23
CA ILE A 194 -9.10 7.40 14.10
C ILE A 194 -10.16 7.96 13.18
N GLY A 195 -10.94 8.89 13.69
CA GLY A 195 -12.05 9.51 12.95
C GLY A 195 -11.57 10.36 11.77
N ASP A 196 -12.52 10.82 10.97
CA ASP A 196 -12.23 11.71 9.83
C ASP A 196 -11.68 13.06 10.30
N ASN A 197 -10.86 13.70 9.48
CA ASN A 197 -10.26 15.03 9.70
C ASN A 197 -9.41 15.14 10.98
N VAL A 198 -8.92 14.02 11.52
CA VAL A 198 -8.06 14.02 12.71
C VAL A 198 -6.63 14.42 12.32
N ILE A 199 -6.01 15.23 13.18
CA ILE A 199 -4.59 15.53 13.10
C ILE A 199 -3.89 14.89 14.29
N VAL A 200 -2.99 13.94 14.03
CA VAL A 200 -2.15 13.32 15.03
C VAL A 200 -0.79 14.01 15.04
N GLY A 201 -0.48 14.71 16.12
CA GLY A 201 0.78 15.42 16.33
C GLY A 201 1.99 14.49 16.38
N GLY A 202 3.16 15.03 16.13
CA GLY A 202 4.39 14.23 16.10
C GLY A 202 4.71 13.57 17.45
N ASN A 203 5.28 12.36 17.38
CA ASN A 203 5.64 11.53 18.54
C ASN A 203 4.45 11.08 19.42
N ALA A 204 3.21 11.23 18.97
CA ALA A 204 2.04 10.74 19.69
C ALA A 204 2.03 9.20 19.75
N PHE A 205 1.60 8.64 20.90
CA PHE A 205 1.42 7.21 21.06
C PHE A 205 -0.05 6.90 21.42
N LEU A 206 -0.78 6.34 20.45
CA LEU A 206 -2.22 6.10 20.56
C LEU A 206 -2.55 4.61 20.55
N THR A 207 -3.34 4.19 21.55
CA THR A 207 -3.86 2.82 21.67
C THR A 207 -5.38 2.76 21.83
N SER A 208 -6.04 3.92 21.72
CA SER A 208 -7.48 4.11 21.80
C SER A 208 -7.98 4.96 20.65
N SER A 209 -9.27 4.85 20.35
CA SER A 209 -9.91 5.61 19.29
C SER A 209 -9.91 7.11 19.55
N VAL A 210 -9.95 7.89 18.47
CA VAL A 210 -10.02 9.35 18.47
C VAL A 210 -11.23 9.77 17.65
N GLU A 211 -12.06 10.63 18.23
CA GLU A 211 -13.26 11.16 17.58
C GLU A 211 -12.89 12.03 16.37
N PRO A 212 -13.77 12.13 15.35
CA PRO A 212 -13.55 13.00 14.20
C PRO A 212 -13.24 14.48 14.59
N ASP A 213 -12.62 15.20 13.68
CA ASP A 213 -12.32 16.65 13.82
C ASP A 213 -11.45 17.00 15.03
N THR A 214 -10.65 16.06 15.52
CA THR A 214 -9.82 16.19 16.73
C THR A 214 -8.36 16.42 16.39
N ILE A 215 -7.67 17.23 17.19
CA ILE A 215 -6.21 17.36 17.17
C ILE A 215 -5.65 16.69 18.42
N VAL A 216 -4.77 15.70 18.22
CA VAL A 216 -4.09 14.96 19.28
C VAL A 216 -2.62 15.29 19.26
N SER A 217 -2.05 15.64 20.42
CA SER A 217 -0.63 16.01 20.56
C SER A 217 0.01 15.22 21.70
#